data_931c4d42229da22da5700e6bba413efd
#
_entry.id   931c4d42229da22da5700e6bba413efd
#
_cell.length_a   1.000
_cell.length_b   1.000
_cell.length_c   1.000
_cell.angle_alpha   90.00
_cell.angle_beta   90.00
_cell.angle_gamma   90.00
#
_symmetry.space_group_name_H-M   'P 1'
#
loop_
_entity.id
_entity.type
_entity.pdbx_description
1 polymer ?
#
loop_
_entity_poly.entity_id
_entity_poly.type
_entity_poly.pdbx_seq_one_letter_code
_entity_poly.pdbx_strand_id
1 'polypeptide(L)'
;MSQLRTVQVLGGGSAGSSAHAGSLAAGLIARGVRVTVCAPAALDRIHDFTGTGAYFAPVPRRSDPAAVAALRAACAGADVVHAHGLHAAVRAALAIGGRHIPLVVTWHTRAHAEGARRSLLHLLERRAVRAAAVVLATSSDLVDRARARGARDARLAPVAAPRPPLPAGPPADKVRAELGAVERPLIVALGTLVPHHGYDTLLDAAAAWCLLDPVPLVAVVGEGRERAALRRRITAEGLPVELLGDRPDAAALLAAADVAVLPSRWESRSTVAQQALRAGVPLVATAVGGTPELVGDAAVLVPYADAEVLAAEVARLLGDPAERDRLAAAGSRQAASWPTEDDTVAQVLCVYDELVQPR
;
A
#
# COMPACT_ATOMS: atom_id res chain seq x y z
N MET A 1 -2.76 -26.09 -27.08
CA MET A 1 -3.21 -25.67 -25.73
C MET A 1 -3.99 -24.37 -25.89
N SER A 2 -5.18 -24.25 -25.31
CA SER A 2 -5.95 -23.00 -25.35
C SER A 2 -5.23 -21.94 -24.51
N GLN A 3 -5.22 -20.70 -25.00
CA GLN A 3 -4.62 -19.56 -24.29
C GLN A 3 -5.36 -19.33 -22.97
N LEU A 4 -4.65 -19.25 -21.85
CA LEU A 4 -5.19 -18.96 -20.52
C LEU A 4 -5.94 -17.60 -20.52
N ARG A 5 -7.17 -17.59 -19.98
CA ARG A 5 -8.03 -16.40 -19.90
C ARG A 5 -8.30 -16.05 -18.45
N THR A 6 -7.90 -14.87 -18.04
CA THR A 6 -8.10 -14.41 -16.68
C THR A 6 -8.93 -13.13 -16.61
N VAL A 7 -9.70 -12.98 -15.54
CA VAL A 7 -10.45 -11.77 -15.22
C VAL A 7 -9.92 -11.18 -13.92
N GLN A 8 -9.33 -9.98 -14.00
CA GLN A 8 -8.86 -9.22 -12.86
C GLN A 8 -9.98 -8.31 -12.36
N VAL A 9 -10.41 -8.46 -11.11
CA VAL A 9 -11.54 -7.69 -10.55
C VAL A 9 -11.05 -6.70 -9.52
N LEU A 10 -11.33 -5.40 -9.73
CA LEU A 10 -11.01 -4.31 -8.80
C LEU A 10 -12.28 -3.67 -8.26
N GLY A 11 -12.29 -3.37 -6.97
CA GLY A 11 -13.44 -2.77 -6.28
C GLY A 11 -13.34 -1.26 -6.05
N GLY A 12 -12.33 -0.57 -6.60
CA GLY A 12 -12.01 0.81 -6.27
C GLY A 12 -11.13 0.90 -5.02
N GLY A 13 -10.16 0.02 -4.88
CA GLY A 13 -9.18 -0.05 -3.79
C GLY A 13 -8.21 1.13 -3.75
N SER A 14 -7.14 1.00 -2.96
CA SER A 14 -6.07 1.99 -2.88
C SER A 14 -5.32 2.15 -4.22
N ALA A 15 -4.65 3.28 -4.39
CA ALA A 15 -3.79 3.51 -5.57
C ALA A 15 -2.77 2.38 -5.76
N GLY A 16 -2.17 1.87 -4.66
CA GLY A 16 -1.22 0.76 -4.70
C GLY A 16 -1.81 -0.56 -5.21
N SER A 17 -3.04 -0.91 -4.80
CA SER A 17 -3.70 -2.14 -5.31
C SER A 17 -4.08 -2.04 -6.79
N SER A 18 -4.45 -0.85 -7.26
CA SER A 18 -4.76 -0.62 -8.66
C SER A 18 -3.52 -0.62 -9.54
N ALA A 19 -2.42 0.00 -9.08
CA ALA A 19 -1.13 -0.02 -9.76
C ALA A 19 -0.57 -1.45 -9.85
N HIS A 20 -0.66 -2.24 -8.76
CA HIS A 20 -0.29 -3.65 -8.78
C HIS A 20 -1.10 -4.45 -9.80
N ALA A 21 -2.42 -4.25 -9.87
CA ALA A 21 -3.26 -4.96 -10.84
C ALA A 21 -2.90 -4.59 -12.29
N GLY A 22 -2.52 -3.35 -12.55
CA GLY A 22 -2.02 -2.90 -13.86
C GLY A 22 -0.70 -3.57 -14.24
N SER A 23 0.29 -3.55 -13.35
CA SER A 23 1.58 -4.22 -13.53
C SER A 23 1.40 -5.73 -13.74
N LEU A 24 0.56 -6.38 -12.93
CA LEU A 24 0.22 -7.79 -13.08
C LEU A 24 -0.43 -8.08 -14.43
N ALA A 25 -1.39 -7.25 -14.87
CA ALA A 25 -2.04 -7.43 -16.18
C ALA A 25 -1.04 -7.34 -17.31
N ALA A 26 -0.17 -6.34 -17.32
CA ALA A 26 0.88 -6.17 -18.31
C ALA A 26 1.83 -7.40 -18.36
N GLY A 27 2.31 -7.85 -17.20
CA GLY A 27 3.22 -8.98 -17.08
C GLY A 27 2.58 -10.32 -17.50
N LEU A 28 1.29 -10.53 -17.23
CA LEU A 28 0.52 -11.69 -17.68
C LEU A 28 0.35 -11.69 -19.20
N ILE A 29 0.01 -10.52 -19.80
CA ILE A 29 -0.15 -10.37 -21.24
C ILE A 29 1.17 -10.64 -21.96
N ALA A 30 2.28 -10.11 -21.44
CA ALA A 30 3.62 -10.36 -21.99
C ALA A 30 3.98 -11.86 -22.01
N ARG A 31 3.33 -12.67 -21.16
CA ARG A 31 3.47 -14.14 -21.11
C ARG A 31 2.39 -14.90 -21.86
N GLY A 32 1.62 -14.21 -22.70
CA GLY A 32 0.62 -14.80 -23.58
C GLY A 32 -0.73 -15.10 -22.92
N VAL A 33 -1.01 -14.57 -21.72
CA VAL A 33 -2.30 -14.71 -21.06
C VAL A 33 -3.28 -13.67 -21.60
N ARG A 34 -4.52 -14.06 -21.85
CA ARG A 34 -5.60 -13.11 -22.18
C ARG A 34 -6.17 -12.54 -20.89
N VAL A 35 -6.03 -11.25 -20.68
CA VAL A 35 -6.45 -10.56 -19.45
C VAL A 35 -7.63 -9.63 -19.73
N THR A 36 -8.68 -9.76 -18.92
CA THR A 36 -9.78 -8.78 -18.85
C THR A 36 -9.71 -8.09 -17.48
N VAL A 37 -9.70 -6.76 -17.45
CA VAL A 37 -9.74 -5.98 -16.20
C VAL A 37 -11.15 -5.43 -15.99
N CYS A 38 -11.79 -5.83 -14.91
CA CYS A 38 -13.11 -5.35 -14.48
C CYS A 38 -12.93 -4.33 -13.34
N ALA A 39 -13.15 -3.05 -13.64
CA ALA A 39 -12.95 -1.96 -12.68
C ALA A 39 -13.92 -0.79 -12.97
N PRO A 40 -14.11 0.15 -12.01
CA PRO A 40 -14.76 1.43 -12.30
C PRO A 40 -14.03 2.18 -13.42
N ALA A 41 -14.79 2.76 -14.35
CA ALA A 41 -14.24 3.43 -15.54
C ALA A 41 -13.21 4.54 -15.21
N ALA A 42 -13.33 5.20 -14.05
CA ALA A 42 -12.37 6.19 -13.61
C ALA A 42 -10.96 5.61 -13.36
N LEU A 43 -10.86 4.32 -13.01
CA LEU A 43 -9.56 3.69 -12.74
C LEU A 43 -8.77 3.41 -14.02
N ASP A 44 -9.44 3.13 -15.15
CA ASP A 44 -8.75 2.95 -16.42
C ASP A 44 -8.10 4.25 -16.91
N ARG A 45 -8.77 5.40 -16.69
CA ARG A 45 -8.19 6.72 -17.01
C ARG A 45 -6.93 7.08 -16.18
N ILE A 46 -6.82 6.49 -14.98
CA ILE A 46 -5.69 6.77 -14.07
C ILE A 46 -4.55 5.77 -14.29
N HIS A 47 -4.89 4.50 -14.52
CA HIS A 47 -3.92 3.39 -14.53
C HIS A 47 -3.70 2.78 -15.91
N ASP A 48 -4.42 3.27 -16.95
CA ASP A 48 -4.29 2.87 -18.35
C ASP A 48 -4.21 1.34 -18.56
N PHE A 49 -5.17 0.62 -17.99
CA PHE A 49 -5.23 -0.84 -18.16
C PHE A 49 -5.35 -1.24 -19.64
N THR A 50 -6.09 -0.44 -20.41
CA THR A 50 -6.24 -0.65 -21.87
C THR A 50 -4.89 -0.52 -22.57
N GLY A 51 -4.06 0.44 -22.20
CA GLY A 51 -2.70 0.63 -22.76
C GLY A 51 -1.75 -0.53 -22.46
N THR A 52 -2.01 -1.35 -21.42
CA THR A 52 -1.25 -2.60 -21.19
C THR A 52 -1.60 -3.71 -22.17
N GLY A 53 -2.63 -3.54 -22.99
CA GLY A 53 -3.18 -4.58 -23.89
C GLY A 53 -4.28 -5.43 -23.24
N ALA A 54 -4.73 -5.09 -22.03
CA ALA A 54 -5.84 -5.76 -21.37
C ALA A 54 -7.19 -5.38 -22.00
N TYR A 55 -8.11 -6.30 -22.02
CA TYR A 55 -9.52 -6.00 -22.28
C TYR A 55 -10.09 -5.27 -21.06
N PHE A 56 -10.63 -4.08 -21.22
CA PHE A 56 -11.26 -3.35 -20.12
C PHE A 56 -12.78 -3.49 -20.14
N ALA A 57 -13.36 -4.00 -19.04
CA ALA A 57 -14.80 -4.12 -18.84
C ALA A 57 -15.24 -3.20 -17.68
N PRO A 58 -15.88 -2.06 -17.96
CA PRO A 58 -16.29 -1.13 -16.91
C PRO A 58 -17.37 -1.75 -16.01
N VAL A 59 -17.14 -1.72 -14.69
CA VAL A 59 -18.08 -2.22 -13.70
C VAL A 59 -18.37 -1.12 -12.67
N PRO A 60 -19.64 -0.83 -12.37
CA PRO A 60 -20.00 0.19 -11.39
C PRO A 60 -19.33 -0.02 -10.04
N ARG A 61 -19.02 1.09 -9.36
CA ARG A 61 -18.38 1.06 -8.04
C ARG A 61 -19.29 0.49 -6.95
N ARG A 62 -20.59 0.65 -7.11
CA ARG A 62 -21.62 0.14 -6.17
C ARG A 62 -21.81 -1.36 -6.38
N SER A 63 -22.03 -2.08 -5.26
CA SER A 63 -22.36 -3.51 -5.29
C SER A 63 -23.87 -3.71 -5.48
N ASP A 64 -24.38 -3.30 -6.61
CA ASP A 64 -25.78 -3.48 -7.02
C ASP A 64 -25.92 -4.73 -7.94
N PRO A 65 -27.14 -5.19 -8.19
CA PRO A 65 -27.36 -6.34 -9.07
C PRO A 65 -26.80 -6.16 -10.50
N ALA A 66 -26.81 -4.94 -11.04
CA ALA A 66 -26.27 -4.64 -12.36
C ALA A 66 -24.75 -4.83 -12.41
N ALA A 67 -24.04 -4.41 -11.34
CA ALA A 67 -22.62 -4.64 -11.23
C ALA A 67 -22.26 -6.14 -11.15
N VAL A 68 -23.05 -6.93 -10.42
CA VAL A 68 -22.86 -8.39 -10.35
C VAL A 68 -23.16 -9.03 -11.72
N ALA A 69 -24.20 -8.59 -12.42
CA ALA A 69 -24.52 -9.08 -13.76
C ALA A 69 -23.42 -8.75 -14.78
N ALA A 70 -22.88 -7.53 -14.76
CA ALA A 70 -21.76 -7.14 -15.62
C ALA A 70 -20.51 -8.00 -15.35
N LEU A 71 -20.16 -8.21 -14.06
CA LEU A 71 -19.05 -9.11 -13.68
C LEU A 71 -19.33 -10.56 -14.15
N ARG A 72 -20.56 -11.04 -14.00
CA ARG A 72 -20.96 -12.39 -14.44
C ARG A 72 -20.78 -12.57 -15.94
N ALA A 73 -21.11 -11.54 -16.72
CA ALA A 73 -20.89 -11.55 -18.17
C ALA A 73 -19.39 -11.53 -18.51
N ALA A 74 -18.60 -10.67 -17.87
CA ALA A 74 -17.16 -10.58 -18.07
C ALA A 74 -16.42 -11.88 -17.68
N CYS A 75 -16.90 -12.59 -16.64
CA CYS A 75 -16.34 -13.86 -16.21
C CYS A 75 -16.79 -15.05 -17.06
N ALA A 76 -17.68 -14.85 -18.07
CA ALA A 76 -18.11 -15.91 -18.94
C ALA A 76 -16.92 -16.42 -19.80
N GLY A 77 -16.54 -17.68 -19.57
CA GLY A 77 -15.42 -18.28 -20.28
C GLY A 77 -14.03 -17.90 -19.74
N ALA A 78 -13.94 -17.31 -18.54
CA ALA A 78 -12.68 -17.20 -17.83
C ALA A 78 -12.23 -18.55 -17.26
N ASP A 79 -10.94 -18.82 -17.33
CA ASP A 79 -10.34 -20.00 -16.70
C ASP A 79 -10.03 -19.75 -15.23
N VAL A 80 -9.70 -18.48 -14.86
CA VAL A 80 -9.48 -18.02 -13.49
C VAL A 80 -10.04 -16.61 -13.31
N VAL A 81 -10.66 -16.35 -12.14
CA VAL A 81 -11.03 -15.00 -11.72
C VAL A 81 -10.13 -14.60 -10.55
N HIS A 82 -9.49 -13.44 -10.65
CA HIS A 82 -8.60 -12.90 -9.63
C HIS A 82 -9.13 -11.56 -9.10
N ALA A 83 -9.46 -11.51 -7.83
CA ALA A 83 -10.02 -10.32 -7.19
C ALA A 83 -8.99 -9.63 -6.29
N HIS A 84 -8.89 -8.30 -6.42
CA HIS A 84 -7.97 -7.48 -5.63
C HIS A 84 -8.72 -6.77 -4.49
N GLY A 85 -8.53 -7.27 -3.27
CA GLY A 85 -9.13 -6.76 -2.04
C GLY A 85 -10.54 -7.31 -1.75
N LEU A 86 -11.01 -7.03 -0.52
CA LEU A 86 -12.22 -7.64 0.05
C LEU A 86 -13.50 -7.39 -0.78
N HIS A 87 -13.75 -6.13 -1.18
CA HIS A 87 -14.97 -5.80 -1.92
C HIS A 87 -14.99 -6.45 -3.31
N ALA A 88 -13.86 -6.48 -3.99
CA ALA A 88 -13.72 -7.19 -5.27
C ALA A 88 -13.96 -8.69 -5.09
N ALA A 89 -13.40 -9.29 -4.05
CA ALA A 89 -13.55 -10.72 -3.76
C ALA A 89 -15.01 -11.12 -3.51
N VAL A 90 -15.74 -10.35 -2.69
CA VAL A 90 -17.18 -10.62 -2.43
C VAL A 90 -18.00 -10.52 -3.73
N ARG A 91 -17.75 -9.49 -4.56
CA ARG A 91 -18.47 -9.29 -5.82
C ARG A 91 -18.13 -10.39 -6.84
N ALA A 92 -16.86 -10.75 -6.95
CA ALA A 92 -16.42 -11.85 -7.81
C ALA A 92 -17.07 -13.17 -7.37
N ALA A 93 -17.06 -13.49 -6.07
CA ALA A 93 -17.70 -14.69 -5.55
C ALA A 93 -19.21 -14.75 -5.86
N LEU A 94 -19.92 -13.62 -5.81
CA LEU A 94 -21.33 -13.54 -6.21
C LEU A 94 -21.50 -13.71 -7.72
N ALA A 95 -20.61 -13.13 -8.52
CA ALA A 95 -20.69 -13.20 -9.98
C ALA A 95 -20.45 -14.61 -10.54
N ILE A 96 -19.48 -15.34 -9.95
CA ILE A 96 -19.14 -16.71 -10.39
C ILE A 96 -19.93 -17.80 -9.67
N GLY A 97 -20.80 -17.43 -8.71
CA GLY A 97 -21.61 -18.39 -7.94
C GLY A 97 -22.35 -19.36 -8.85
N GLY A 98 -22.20 -20.68 -8.60
CA GLY A 98 -22.75 -21.78 -9.41
C GLY A 98 -21.93 -22.15 -10.65
N ARG A 99 -20.74 -21.57 -10.84
CA ARG A 99 -19.80 -21.93 -11.92
C ARG A 99 -18.54 -22.56 -11.34
N HIS A 100 -17.91 -23.46 -12.08
CA HIS A 100 -16.64 -24.12 -11.69
C HIS A 100 -15.41 -23.28 -12.09
N ILE A 101 -15.46 -21.95 -11.85
CA ILE A 101 -14.34 -21.04 -12.10
C ILE A 101 -13.61 -20.77 -10.78
N PRO A 102 -12.32 -21.11 -10.65
CA PRO A 102 -11.57 -20.85 -9.44
C PRO A 102 -11.40 -19.33 -9.21
N LEU A 103 -11.56 -18.92 -7.95
CA LEU A 103 -11.36 -17.56 -7.48
C LEU A 103 -10.03 -17.46 -6.75
N VAL A 104 -9.14 -16.60 -7.23
CA VAL A 104 -7.95 -16.15 -6.51
C VAL A 104 -8.25 -14.79 -5.88
N VAL A 105 -7.79 -14.54 -4.68
CA VAL A 105 -7.96 -13.26 -4.00
C VAL A 105 -6.61 -12.75 -3.55
N THR A 106 -6.16 -11.58 -4.06
CA THR A 106 -5.05 -10.85 -3.44
C THR A 106 -5.57 -9.92 -2.37
N TRP A 107 -5.09 -10.10 -1.14
CA TRP A 107 -5.47 -9.32 0.02
C TRP A 107 -4.37 -8.31 0.36
N HIS A 108 -4.62 -7.01 0.06
CA HIS A 108 -3.64 -5.94 0.18
C HIS A 108 -3.74 -5.14 1.48
N THR A 109 -4.93 -5.07 2.07
CA THR A 109 -5.19 -4.14 3.17
C THR A 109 -6.13 -4.75 4.20
N ARG A 110 -5.99 -4.31 5.43
CA ARG A 110 -6.92 -4.62 6.51
C ARG A 110 -7.99 -3.53 6.58
N ALA A 111 -9.26 -3.89 6.38
CA ALA A 111 -10.35 -2.96 6.64
C ALA A 111 -10.52 -2.78 8.15
N HIS A 112 -10.68 -1.53 8.58
CA HIS A 112 -10.96 -1.17 9.96
C HIS A 112 -12.43 -0.81 10.11
N ALA A 113 -13.10 -1.39 11.08
CA ALA A 113 -14.46 -1.07 11.45
C ALA A 113 -14.66 -1.28 12.95
N GLU A 114 -15.55 -0.50 13.53
CA GLU A 114 -15.91 -0.51 14.95
C GLU A 114 -17.39 -0.84 15.12
N GLY A 115 -17.78 -1.28 16.33
CA GLY A 115 -19.16 -1.61 16.66
C GLY A 115 -19.77 -2.67 15.72
N ALA A 116 -21.04 -2.49 15.37
CA ALA A 116 -21.79 -3.42 14.51
C ALA A 116 -21.18 -3.61 13.11
N ARG A 117 -20.48 -2.59 12.57
CA ARG A 117 -19.79 -2.68 11.29
C ARG A 117 -18.64 -3.71 11.33
N ARG A 118 -18.03 -3.93 12.50
CA ARG A 118 -16.98 -4.94 12.67
C ARG A 118 -17.50 -6.36 12.41
N SER A 119 -18.69 -6.68 12.92
CA SER A 119 -19.32 -8.00 12.72
C SER A 119 -19.66 -8.24 11.24
N LEU A 120 -20.20 -7.22 10.56
CA LEU A 120 -20.46 -7.28 9.13
C LEU A 120 -19.15 -7.47 8.33
N LEU A 121 -18.11 -6.73 8.68
CA LEU A 121 -16.80 -6.87 8.04
C LEU A 121 -16.26 -8.30 8.20
N HIS A 122 -16.34 -8.86 9.41
CA HIS A 122 -15.92 -10.25 9.66
C HIS A 122 -16.70 -11.26 8.80
N LEU A 123 -18.02 -11.06 8.64
CA LEU A 123 -18.83 -11.92 7.78
C LEU A 123 -18.41 -11.84 6.32
N LEU A 124 -18.17 -10.62 5.81
CA LEU A 124 -17.71 -10.40 4.44
C LEU A 124 -16.31 -11.01 4.20
N GLU A 125 -15.39 -10.84 5.15
CA GLU A 125 -14.07 -11.46 5.09
C GLU A 125 -14.18 -12.99 5.02
N ARG A 126 -14.96 -13.60 5.93
CA ARG A 126 -15.19 -15.05 5.91
C ARG A 126 -15.80 -15.54 4.61
N ARG A 127 -16.76 -14.79 4.05
CA ARG A 127 -17.38 -15.14 2.77
C ARG A 127 -16.38 -15.07 1.63
N ALA A 128 -15.58 -14.01 1.57
CA ALA A 128 -14.56 -13.82 0.55
C ALA A 128 -13.50 -14.94 0.56
N VAL A 129 -12.89 -15.19 1.73
CA VAL A 129 -11.80 -16.18 1.84
C VAL A 129 -12.28 -17.63 1.67
N ARG A 130 -13.51 -17.94 2.07
CA ARG A 130 -14.09 -19.30 1.86
C ARG A 130 -14.51 -19.56 0.42
N ALA A 131 -14.85 -18.51 -0.33
CA ALA A 131 -15.14 -18.62 -1.75
C ALA A 131 -13.87 -18.73 -2.60
N ALA A 132 -12.74 -18.26 -2.08
CA ALA A 132 -11.45 -18.32 -2.77
C ALA A 132 -10.90 -19.75 -2.80
N ALA A 133 -10.35 -20.14 -3.93
CA ALA A 133 -9.51 -21.34 -4.04
C ALA A 133 -8.16 -21.08 -3.37
N VAL A 134 -7.56 -19.89 -3.63
CA VAL A 134 -6.31 -19.43 -3.02
C VAL A 134 -6.47 -17.97 -2.61
N VAL A 135 -5.96 -17.63 -1.42
CA VAL A 135 -5.79 -16.25 -0.94
C VAL A 135 -4.31 -15.91 -0.97
N LEU A 136 -3.93 -14.91 -1.76
CA LEU A 136 -2.60 -14.34 -1.82
C LEU A 136 -2.55 -13.13 -0.88
N ALA A 137 -1.89 -13.24 0.23
CA ALA A 137 -1.79 -12.19 1.23
C ALA A 137 -0.45 -11.46 1.11
N THR A 138 -0.47 -10.13 1.14
CA THR A 138 0.73 -9.32 0.89
C THR A 138 1.63 -9.16 2.11
N SER A 139 1.20 -9.66 3.27
CA SER A 139 1.96 -9.71 4.53
C SER A 139 1.56 -10.90 5.38
N SER A 140 2.44 -11.33 6.29
CA SER A 140 2.24 -12.52 7.12
C SER A 140 1.03 -12.37 8.05
N ASP A 141 0.77 -11.19 8.61
CA ASP A 141 -0.42 -10.91 9.43
C ASP A 141 -1.73 -11.06 8.63
N LEU A 142 -1.72 -10.77 7.32
CA LEU A 142 -2.85 -11.01 6.44
C LEU A 142 -3.03 -12.50 6.11
N VAL A 143 -1.94 -13.28 6.01
CA VAL A 143 -2.02 -14.75 5.90
C VAL A 143 -2.72 -15.33 7.13
N ASP A 144 -2.27 -14.97 8.33
CA ASP A 144 -2.85 -15.45 9.59
C ASP A 144 -4.31 -15.02 9.73
N ARG A 145 -4.63 -13.78 9.32
CA ARG A 145 -6.00 -13.30 9.28
C ARG A 145 -6.85 -14.10 8.30
N ALA A 146 -6.37 -14.41 7.11
CA ALA A 146 -7.10 -15.20 6.12
C ALA A 146 -7.39 -16.62 6.67
N ARG A 147 -6.39 -17.26 7.29
CA ARG A 147 -6.53 -18.57 7.96
C ARG A 147 -7.56 -18.51 9.09
N ALA A 148 -7.49 -17.51 9.96
CA ALA A 148 -8.46 -17.29 11.04
C ALA A 148 -9.89 -17.03 10.52
N ARG A 149 -10.06 -16.57 9.28
CA ARG A 149 -11.36 -16.40 8.61
C ARG A 149 -11.82 -17.65 7.88
N GLY A 150 -11.01 -18.70 7.82
CA GLY A 150 -11.33 -20.00 7.23
C GLY A 150 -10.97 -20.10 5.75
N ALA A 151 -9.90 -19.43 5.32
CA ALA A 151 -9.26 -19.69 4.03
C ALA A 151 -8.77 -21.14 3.97
N ARG A 152 -8.99 -21.81 2.83
CA ARG A 152 -8.53 -23.20 2.60
C ARG A 152 -7.03 -23.22 2.28
N ASP A 153 -6.62 -22.26 1.50
CA ASP A 153 -5.23 -22.02 1.10
C ASP A 153 -4.94 -20.52 1.20
N ALA A 154 -4.01 -20.14 2.06
CA ALA A 154 -3.57 -18.77 2.23
C ALA A 154 -2.04 -18.74 2.18
N ARG A 155 -1.51 -18.03 1.18
CA ARG A 155 -0.08 -17.97 0.86
C ARG A 155 0.42 -16.54 0.98
N LEU A 156 1.64 -16.38 1.48
CA LEU A 156 2.36 -15.12 1.45
C LEU A 156 2.74 -14.81 -0.01
N ALA A 157 2.31 -13.65 -0.49
CA ALA A 157 2.59 -13.18 -1.82
C ALA A 157 2.90 -11.67 -1.76
N PRO A 158 4.10 -11.29 -1.33
CA PRO A 158 4.48 -9.90 -1.24
C PRO A 158 4.54 -9.31 -2.65
N VAL A 159 3.70 -8.30 -2.89
CA VAL A 159 3.63 -7.63 -4.19
C VAL A 159 4.77 -6.63 -4.34
N ALA A 160 5.36 -6.58 -5.52
CA ALA A 160 6.28 -5.52 -5.89
C ALA A 160 5.53 -4.17 -5.90
N ALA A 161 6.11 -3.13 -5.30
CA ALA A 161 5.64 -1.78 -5.58
C ALA A 161 6.20 -1.37 -6.96
N PRO A 162 5.35 -0.82 -7.84
CA PRO A 162 5.83 -0.21 -9.07
C PRO A 162 6.97 0.76 -8.73
N ARG A 163 8.08 0.67 -9.45
CA ARG A 163 9.14 1.65 -9.30
C ARG A 163 8.58 2.97 -9.81
N PRO A 164 8.47 4.01 -8.97
CA PRO A 164 8.20 5.33 -9.51
C PRO A 164 9.32 5.63 -10.52
N PRO A 165 9.03 6.33 -11.61
CA PRO A 165 10.08 6.88 -12.45
C PRO A 165 11.06 7.62 -11.52
N LEU A 166 12.37 7.52 -11.80
CA LEU A 166 13.41 8.27 -11.08
C LEU A 166 12.89 9.69 -10.87
N PRO A 167 13.00 10.26 -9.67
CA PRO A 167 12.39 11.53 -9.38
C PRO A 167 12.95 12.58 -10.35
N ALA A 168 12.13 12.94 -11.34
CA ALA A 168 12.32 14.15 -12.12
C ALA A 168 11.88 15.33 -11.23
N GLY A 169 12.55 15.50 -10.10
CA GLY A 169 12.26 16.54 -9.13
C GLY A 169 13.44 17.47 -8.96
N PRO A 170 13.25 18.60 -8.29
CA PRO A 170 14.34 19.50 -7.98
C PRO A 170 15.39 18.79 -7.09
N PRO A 171 16.66 19.19 -7.16
CA PRO A 171 17.69 18.71 -6.25
C PRO A 171 17.31 18.91 -4.78
N ALA A 172 17.81 18.05 -3.90
CA ALA A 172 17.50 18.08 -2.47
C ALA A 172 17.74 19.46 -1.84
N ASP A 173 18.83 20.13 -2.19
CA ASP A 173 19.16 21.47 -1.69
C ASP A 173 18.11 22.52 -2.07
N LYS A 174 17.55 22.42 -3.28
CA LYS A 174 16.47 23.31 -3.72
C LYS A 174 15.19 23.08 -2.94
N VAL A 175 14.84 21.79 -2.73
CA VAL A 175 13.67 21.40 -1.90
C VAL A 175 13.82 21.93 -0.48
N ARG A 176 14.99 21.76 0.13
CA ARG A 176 15.27 22.26 1.48
C ARG A 176 15.21 23.79 1.56
N ALA A 177 15.74 24.49 0.55
CA ALA A 177 15.67 25.95 0.48
C ALA A 177 14.23 26.46 0.38
N GLU A 178 13.40 25.83 -0.46
CA GLU A 178 11.97 26.19 -0.61
C GLU A 178 11.19 26.00 0.71
N LEU A 179 11.57 25.03 1.53
CA LEU A 179 10.96 24.75 2.83
C LEU A 179 11.61 25.50 3.99
N GLY A 180 12.65 26.30 3.77
CA GLY A 180 13.41 26.94 4.84
C GLY A 180 14.11 25.93 5.78
N ALA A 181 14.50 24.76 5.25
CA ALA A 181 15.13 23.68 5.99
C ALA A 181 16.62 23.50 5.65
N VAL A 182 17.31 24.59 5.21
CA VAL A 182 18.75 24.54 4.86
C VAL A 182 19.60 24.31 6.12
N GLU A 183 19.33 25.10 7.17
CA GLU A 183 20.10 25.11 8.41
C GLU A 183 19.45 24.26 9.54
N ARG A 184 18.40 23.52 9.23
CA ARG A 184 17.63 22.73 10.23
C ARG A 184 17.29 21.35 9.70
N PRO A 185 17.19 20.33 10.59
CA PRO A 185 16.81 19.00 10.16
C PRO A 185 15.42 18.97 9.52
N LEU A 186 15.25 18.12 8.50
CA LEU A 186 13.99 17.89 7.79
C LEU A 186 13.45 16.50 8.08
N ILE A 187 12.31 16.45 8.76
CA ILE A 187 11.54 15.21 8.98
C ILE A 187 10.39 15.19 7.99
N VAL A 188 10.19 14.08 7.28
CA VAL A 188 9.12 13.96 6.27
C VAL A 188 8.17 12.82 6.61
N ALA A 189 6.87 13.10 6.56
CA ALA A 189 5.80 12.10 6.62
C ALA A 189 4.88 12.24 5.41
N LEU A 190 4.56 11.13 4.76
CA LEU A 190 3.79 11.07 3.53
C LEU A 190 2.54 10.22 3.71
N GLY A 191 1.41 10.69 3.20
CA GLY A 191 0.19 9.88 3.13
C GLY A 191 -1.09 10.67 3.28
N THR A 192 -2.22 9.99 3.01
CA THR A 192 -3.54 10.59 3.18
C THR A 192 -3.79 10.98 4.63
N LEU A 193 -4.30 12.19 4.88
CA LEU A 193 -4.57 12.69 6.23
C LEU A 193 -5.86 12.06 6.78
N VAL A 194 -5.72 10.85 7.33
CA VAL A 194 -6.80 10.04 7.91
C VAL A 194 -6.34 9.41 9.24
N PRO A 195 -7.27 9.08 10.18
CA PRO A 195 -6.91 8.67 11.55
C PRO A 195 -5.96 7.47 11.62
N HIS A 196 -6.07 6.52 10.68
CA HIS A 196 -5.24 5.31 10.73
C HIS A 196 -3.79 5.50 10.29
N HIS A 197 -3.43 6.67 9.75
CA HIS A 197 -2.03 7.00 9.43
C HIS A 197 -1.27 7.62 10.62
N GLY A 198 -1.93 7.84 11.78
CA GLY A 198 -1.25 8.14 13.05
C GLY A 198 -0.67 9.54 13.16
N TYR A 199 -1.18 10.52 12.40
CA TYR A 199 -0.66 11.90 12.46
C TYR A 199 -0.85 12.56 13.82
N ASP A 200 -1.83 12.16 14.63
CA ASP A 200 -1.96 12.64 16.01
C ASP A 200 -0.73 12.24 16.84
N THR A 201 -0.27 10.99 16.73
CA THR A 201 0.97 10.52 17.39
C THR A 201 2.20 11.28 16.88
N LEU A 202 2.24 11.62 15.57
CA LEU A 202 3.31 12.45 15.02
C LEU A 202 3.31 13.86 15.64
N LEU A 203 2.15 14.50 15.81
CA LEU A 203 2.04 15.81 16.45
C LEU A 203 2.43 15.76 17.92
N ASP A 204 2.03 14.70 18.65
CA ASP A 204 2.46 14.48 20.03
C ASP A 204 4.00 14.39 20.12
N ALA A 205 4.63 13.63 19.23
CA ALA A 205 6.09 13.53 19.17
C ALA A 205 6.75 14.86 18.77
N ALA A 206 6.15 15.63 17.85
CA ALA A 206 6.66 16.90 17.39
C ALA A 206 6.75 17.96 18.49
N ALA A 207 5.90 17.87 19.51
CA ALA A 207 5.96 18.76 20.67
C ALA A 207 7.31 18.64 21.41
N ALA A 208 7.87 17.45 21.54
CA ALA A 208 9.18 17.24 22.14
C ALA A 208 10.32 17.81 21.28
N TRP A 209 10.17 17.83 19.96
CA TRP A 209 11.20 18.34 19.04
C TRP A 209 11.31 19.86 19.03
N CYS A 210 10.33 20.60 19.59
CA CYS A 210 10.46 22.04 19.81
C CYS A 210 11.63 22.41 20.72
N LEU A 211 12.12 21.47 21.53
CA LEU A 211 13.23 21.65 22.47
C LEU A 211 14.61 21.34 21.88
N LEU A 212 14.65 20.87 20.62
CA LEU A 212 15.91 20.58 19.95
C LEU A 212 16.54 21.86 19.38
N ASP A 213 17.85 21.87 19.25
CA ASP A 213 18.61 22.97 18.62
C ASP A 213 19.56 22.38 17.57
N PRO A 214 19.34 22.68 16.28
CA PRO A 214 18.22 23.45 15.71
C PRO A 214 16.90 22.70 15.76
N VAL A 215 15.80 23.44 15.91
CA VAL A 215 14.43 22.88 15.84
C VAL A 215 14.18 22.29 14.46
N PRO A 216 13.83 21.01 14.31
CA PRO A 216 13.58 20.41 13.00
C PRO A 216 12.30 20.95 12.35
N LEU A 217 12.23 20.90 11.03
CA LEU A 217 10.98 21.06 10.30
C LEU A 217 10.34 19.68 10.07
N VAL A 218 9.07 19.55 10.41
CA VAL A 218 8.27 18.37 10.08
C VAL A 218 7.37 18.68 8.88
N ALA A 219 7.70 18.16 7.72
CA ALA A 219 6.92 18.33 6.50
C ALA A 219 5.96 17.15 6.30
N VAL A 220 4.65 17.43 6.35
CA VAL A 220 3.61 16.43 6.12
C VAL A 220 3.00 16.63 4.73
N VAL A 221 3.16 15.64 3.86
CA VAL A 221 2.69 15.66 2.46
C VAL A 221 1.48 14.78 2.29
N GLY A 222 0.40 15.34 1.78
CA GLY A 222 -0.85 14.66 1.49
C GLY A 222 -2.08 15.47 1.89
N GLU A 223 -3.23 14.99 1.43
CA GLU A 223 -4.53 15.57 1.72
C GLU A 223 -5.44 14.58 2.44
N GLY A 224 -6.48 15.07 3.10
CA GLY A 224 -7.46 14.22 3.74
C GLY A 224 -8.35 14.95 4.72
N ARG A 225 -9.35 14.19 5.24
CA ARG A 225 -10.39 14.75 6.11
C ARG A 225 -9.87 15.28 7.47
N GLU A 226 -8.69 14.84 7.91
CA GLU A 226 -8.08 15.28 9.18
C GLU A 226 -7.33 16.62 9.05
N ARG A 227 -7.08 17.12 7.80
CA ARG A 227 -6.28 18.32 7.56
C ARG A 227 -6.68 19.51 8.43
N ALA A 228 -7.98 19.78 8.53
CA ALA A 228 -8.46 20.94 9.30
C ALA A 228 -8.24 20.77 10.82
N ALA A 229 -8.37 19.55 11.34
CA ALA A 229 -8.13 19.23 12.75
C ALA A 229 -6.63 19.33 13.07
N LEU A 230 -5.78 18.72 12.24
CA LEU A 230 -4.33 18.78 12.39
C LEU A 230 -3.81 20.21 12.33
N ARG A 231 -4.28 21.03 11.37
CA ARG A 231 -3.89 22.44 11.26
C ARG A 231 -4.24 23.24 12.52
N ARG A 232 -5.47 23.08 13.05
CA ARG A 232 -5.85 23.76 14.29
C ARG A 232 -4.93 23.39 15.44
N ARG A 233 -4.59 22.11 15.58
CA ARG A 233 -3.71 21.61 16.62
C ARG A 233 -2.28 22.16 16.48
N ILE A 234 -1.71 22.10 15.26
CA ILE A 234 -0.39 22.64 14.96
C ILE A 234 -0.29 24.12 15.36
N THR A 235 -1.31 24.92 15.01
CA THR A 235 -1.32 26.35 15.35
C THR A 235 -1.50 26.59 16.85
N ALA A 236 -2.39 25.86 17.51
CA ALA A 236 -2.66 26.06 18.94
C ALA A 236 -1.48 25.66 19.82
N GLU A 237 -0.74 24.62 19.44
CA GLU A 237 0.41 24.10 20.18
C GLU A 237 1.77 24.67 19.71
N GLY A 238 1.79 25.48 18.63
CA GLY A 238 3.02 26.05 18.09
C GLY A 238 4.01 25.03 17.56
N LEU A 239 3.52 23.91 16.98
CA LEU A 239 4.36 22.81 16.55
C LEU A 239 5.17 23.13 15.29
N PRO A 240 6.39 22.60 15.13
CA PRO A 240 7.26 22.82 13.97
C PRO A 240 6.83 21.95 12.78
N VAL A 241 5.54 21.92 12.48
CA VAL A 241 4.91 21.04 11.49
C VAL A 241 4.24 21.86 10.40
N GLU A 242 4.52 21.51 9.14
CA GLU A 242 3.88 22.09 7.96
C GLU A 242 3.07 21.05 7.19
N LEU A 243 1.80 21.37 6.89
CA LEU A 243 0.92 20.54 6.04
C LEU A 243 1.02 21.05 4.60
N LEU A 244 1.80 20.38 3.76
CA LEU A 244 2.14 20.82 2.41
C LEU A 244 1.05 20.49 1.36
N GLY A 245 0.05 19.68 1.71
CA GLY A 245 -0.95 19.19 0.75
C GLY A 245 -0.41 18.13 -0.19
N ASP A 246 -1.14 17.85 -1.26
CA ASP A 246 -0.66 16.93 -2.30
C ASP A 246 0.44 17.62 -3.11
N ARG A 247 1.58 16.94 -3.25
CA ARG A 247 2.77 17.44 -3.95
C ARG A 247 3.18 16.46 -5.05
N PRO A 248 3.32 16.92 -6.30
CA PRO A 248 3.79 16.06 -7.39
C PRO A 248 5.26 15.63 -7.22
N ASP A 249 6.03 16.41 -6.47
CA ASP A 249 7.44 16.19 -6.15
C ASP A 249 7.64 15.50 -4.78
N ALA A 250 6.63 14.82 -4.25
CA ALA A 250 6.68 14.12 -2.95
C ALA A 250 7.88 13.16 -2.83
N ALA A 251 8.31 12.53 -3.93
CA ALA A 251 9.48 11.67 -3.94
C ALA A 251 10.79 12.45 -3.74
N ALA A 252 10.90 13.65 -4.32
CA ALA A 252 12.05 14.53 -4.13
C ALA A 252 12.07 15.10 -2.69
N LEU A 253 10.91 15.47 -2.15
CA LEU A 253 10.75 15.87 -0.75
C LEU A 253 11.23 14.75 0.20
N LEU A 254 10.81 13.52 -0.04
CA LEU A 254 11.23 12.37 0.76
C LEU A 254 12.75 12.18 0.65
N ALA A 255 13.32 12.25 -0.55
CA ALA A 255 14.76 12.08 -0.77
C ALA A 255 15.61 13.20 -0.13
N ALA A 256 15.03 14.38 0.13
CA ALA A 256 15.70 15.49 0.79
C ALA A 256 15.64 15.42 2.33
N ALA A 257 14.91 14.45 2.90
CA ALA A 257 14.70 14.33 4.34
C ALA A 257 15.92 13.73 5.05
N ASP A 258 16.18 14.19 6.26
CA ASP A 258 17.12 13.56 7.19
C ASP A 258 16.54 12.29 7.82
N VAL A 259 15.22 12.30 8.07
CA VAL A 259 14.46 11.16 8.61
C VAL A 259 13.06 11.14 8.02
N ALA A 260 12.61 9.97 7.59
CA ALA A 260 11.21 9.72 7.25
C ALA A 260 10.47 9.09 8.44
N VAL A 261 9.20 9.45 8.63
CA VAL A 261 8.37 8.92 9.72
C VAL A 261 7.09 8.29 9.16
N LEU A 262 6.79 7.06 9.60
CA LEU A 262 5.57 6.31 9.24
C LEU A 262 4.85 5.86 10.53
N PRO A 263 4.00 6.70 11.15
CA PRO A 263 3.40 6.45 12.45
C PRO A 263 2.07 5.68 12.38
N SER A 264 1.84 4.95 11.30
CA SER A 264 0.57 4.31 10.94
C SER A 264 0.10 3.29 11.99
N ARG A 265 -1.23 3.19 12.15
CA ARG A 265 -1.88 2.17 12.99
C ARG A 265 -1.75 0.76 12.41
N TRP A 266 -1.65 0.65 11.12
CA TRP A 266 -1.47 -0.61 10.40
C TRP A 266 -1.01 -0.36 8.97
N GLU A 267 -0.08 -1.16 8.52
CA GLU A 267 0.43 -1.19 7.15
C GLU A 267 0.59 -2.64 6.71
N SER A 268 0.47 -2.90 5.41
CA SER A 268 0.92 -4.16 4.83
C SER A 268 2.29 -3.96 4.18
N ARG A 269 2.31 -3.50 2.94
CA ARG A 269 3.53 -3.14 2.22
C ARG A 269 3.49 -1.66 1.88
N SER A 270 3.80 -0.83 2.88
CA SER A 270 3.78 0.63 2.73
C SER A 270 4.64 1.09 1.57
N THR A 271 4.04 1.81 0.63
CA THR A 271 4.76 2.43 -0.50
C THR A 271 5.71 3.51 -0.02
N VAL A 272 5.35 4.22 1.05
CA VAL A 272 6.20 5.25 1.67
C VAL A 272 7.46 4.63 2.26
N ALA A 273 7.33 3.55 3.04
CA ALA A 273 8.49 2.83 3.57
C ALA A 273 9.40 2.32 2.44
N GLN A 274 8.81 1.74 1.39
CA GLN A 274 9.57 1.28 0.23
C GLN A 274 10.31 2.41 -0.49
N GLN A 275 9.68 3.58 -0.63
CA GLN A 275 10.31 4.75 -1.25
C GLN A 275 11.43 5.31 -0.38
N ALA A 276 11.23 5.42 0.95
CA ALA A 276 12.24 5.87 1.89
C ALA A 276 13.51 4.98 1.83
N LEU A 277 13.34 3.66 1.94
CA LEU A 277 14.46 2.72 1.90
C LEU A 277 15.19 2.74 0.55
N ARG A 278 14.44 2.84 -0.57
CA ARG A 278 15.05 2.97 -1.92
C ARG A 278 15.82 4.27 -2.10
N ALA A 279 15.34 5.35 -1.50
CA ALA A 279 16.00 6.66 -1.54
C ALA A 279 17.17 6.77 -0.56
N GLY A 280 17.43 5.73 0.26
CA GLY A 280 18.46 5.78 1.30
C GLY A 280 18.11 6.75 2.44
N VAL A 281 16.83 7.03 2.67
CA VAL A 281 16.36 7.89 3.75
C VAL A 281 16.10 7.04 5.00
N PRO A 282 16.75 7.35 6.14
CA PRO A 282 16.47 6.69 7.41
C PRO A 282 14.99 6.74 7.77
N LEU A 283 14.41 5.61 8.13
CA LEU A 283 12.98 5.49 8.42
C LEU A 283 12.75 5.12 9.89
N VAL A 284 11.87 5.87 10.55
CA VAL A 284 11.26 5.46 11.82
C VAL A 284 9.80 5.08 11.53
N ALA A 285 9.42 3.84 11.83
CA ALA A 285 8.09 3.34 11.52
C ALA A 285 7.49 2.56 12.70
N THR A 286 6.16 2.53 12.77
CA THR A 286 5.48 1.69 13.76
C THR A 286 5.63 0.20 13.42
N ALA A 287 5.87 -0.63 14.44
CA ALA A 287 5.99 -2.10 14.33
C ALA A 287 4.61 -2.76 14.16
N VAL A 288 3.93 -2.50 13.04
CA VAL A 288 2.54 -2.94 12.80
C VAL A 288 2.39 -3.68 11.46
N GLY A 289 1.49 -4.65 11.43
CA GLY A 289 1.15 -5.39 10.21
C GLY A 289 2.37 -5.99 9.52
N GLY A 290 2.56 -5.70 8.25
CA GLY A 290 3.70 -6.15 7.45
C GLY A 290 4.92 -5.23 7.48
N THR A 291 4.91 -4.13 8.27
CA THR A 291 6.04 -3.20 8.35
C THR A 291 7.33 -3.90 8.79
N PRO A 292 7.35 -4.72 9.88
CA PRO A 292 8.57 -5.37 10.32
C PRO A 292 9.21 -6.27 9.25
N GLU A 293 8.40 -7.08 8.55
CA GLU A 293 8.91 -7.97 7.50
C GLU A 293 9.34 -7.21 6.23
N LEU A 294 8.74 -6.03 5.98
CA LEU A 294 9.09 -5.19 4.85
C LEU A 294 10.45 -4.53 5.04
N VAL A 295 10.71 -3.98 6.23
CA VAL A 295 11.89 -3.15 6.48
C VAL A 295 13.07 -3.93 7.08
N GLY A 296 12.83 -5.07 7.75
CA GLY A 296 13.89 -5.82 8.44
C GLY A 296 14.67 -4.92 9.41
N ASP A 297 16.00 -4.97 9.34
CA ASP A 297 16.89 -4.14 10.16
C ASP A 297 17.24 -2.79 9.52
N ALA A 298 16.56 -2.43 8.45
CA ALA A 298 16.82 -1.21 7.67
C ALA A 298 16.00 0.01 8.12
N ALA A 299 15.24 -0.10 9.20
CA ALA A 299 14.48 0.99 9.81
C ALA A 299 14.43 0.83 11.32
N VAL A 300 14.17 1.92 12.02
CA VAL A 300 13.87 1.90 13.45
C VAL A 300 12.38 1.63 13.63
N LEU A 301 12.05 0.57 14.38
CA LEU A 301 10.68 0.18 14.65
C LEU A 301 10.28 0.62 16.08
N VAL A 302 9.15 1.32 16.17
CA VAL A 302 8.58 1.83 17.42
C VAL A 302 7.18 1.24 17.67
N PRO A 303 6.71 1.16 18.94
CA PRO A 303 5.34 0.75 19.22
C PRO A 303 4.31 1.72 18.60
N TYR A 304 3.15 1.20 18.21
CA TYR A 304 2.04 2.04 17.75
C TYR A 304 1.49 2.90 18.89
N ALA A 305 1.17 4.17 18.58
CA ALA A 305 0.64 5.17 19.51
C ALA A 305 1.56 5.49 20.70
N ASP A 306 2.86 5.25 20.57
CA ASP A 306 3.87 5.63 21.54
C ASP A 306 4.65 6.85 21.01
N ALA A 307 4.14 8.04 21.33
CA ALA A 307 4.73 9.29 20.89
C ALA A 307 6.07 9.59 21.56
N GLU A 308 6.28 9.11 22.80
CA GLU A 308 7.52 9.33 23.54
C GLU A 308 8.68 8.55 22.90
N VAL A 309 8.46 7.26 22.60
CA VAL A 309 9.45 6.43 21.91
C VAL A 309 9.70 6.95 20.49
N LEU A 310 8.65 7.35 19.76
CA LEU A 310 8.79 7.95 18.45
C LEU A 310 9.64 9.23 18.50
N ALA A 311 9.38 10.11 19.48
CA ALA A 311 10.11 11.35 19.66
C ALA A 311 11.58 11.10 19.97
N ALA A 312 11.86 10.17 20.89
CA ALA A 312 13.21 9.82 21.30
C ALA A 312 14.05 9.24 20.16
N GLU A 313 13.47 8.29 19.38
CA GLU A 313 14.19 7.63 18.30
C GLU A 313 14.47 8.57 17.12
N VAL A 314 13.55 9.46 16.78
CA VAL A 314 13.79 10.49 15.77
C VAL A 314 14.87 11.47 16.26
N ALA A 315 14.81 11.97 17.50
CA ALA A 315 15.83 12.86 18.05
C ALA A 315 17.21 12.19 18.08
N ARG A 316 17.29 10.90 18.46
CA ARG A 316 18.52 10.11 18.42
C ARG A 316 19.11 10.06 17.02
N LEU A 317 18.29 9.75 16.00
CA LEU A 317 18.75 9.70 14.61
C LEU A 317 19.20 11.07 14.09
N LEU A 318 18.53 12.16 14.46
CA LEU A 318 18.95 13.49 14.06
C LEU A 318 20.34 13.85 14.63
N GLY A 319 20.66 13.38 15.83
CA GLY A 319 21.97 13.59 16.49
C GLY A 319 23.06 12.60 16.07
N ASP A 320 22.74 11.53 15.31
CA ASP A 320 23.69 10.47 14.95
C ASP A 320 23.78 10.27 13.42
N PRO A 321 24.63 11.04 12.74
CA PRO A 321 24.85 10.88 11.30
C PRO A 321 25.34 9.49 10.90
N ALA A 322 26.19 8.85 11.72
CA ALA A 322 26.73 7.53 11.38
C ALA A 322 25.64 6.46 11.38
N GLU A 323 24.69 6.53 12.30
CA GLU A 323 23.52 5.64 12.33
C GLU A 323 22.59 5.91 11.15
N ARG A 324 22.38 7.17 10.75
CA ARG A 324 21.62 7.48 9.53
C ARG A 324 22.27 6.88 8.29
N ASP A 325 23.58 7.00 8.13
CA ASP A 325 24.32 6.40 7.01
C ASP A 325 24.21 4.86 7.03
N ARG A 326 24.29 4.26 8.20
CA ARG A 326 24.12 2.80 8.37
C ARG A 326 22.73 2.36 7.92
N LEU A 327 21.68 3.06 8.35
CA LEU A 327 20.30 2.77 7.97
C LEU A 327 20.06 3.00 6.47
N ALA A 328 20.60 4.06 5.88
CA ALA A 328 20.52 4.35 4.46
C ALA A 328 21.11 3.19 3.62
N ALA A 329 22.32 2.73 4.00
CA ALA A 329 22.96 1.59 3.34
C ALA A 329 22.17 0.28 3.55
N ALA A 330 21.62 0.05 4.75
CA ALA A 330 20.76 -1.11 5.02
C ALA A 330 19.48 -1.05 4.21
N GLY A 331 18.86 0.14 4.06
CA GLY A 331 17.67 0.38 3.26
C GLY A 331 17.84 -0.02 1.81
N SER A 332 18.94 0.38 1.20
CA SER A 332 19.26 0.01 -0.18
C SER A 332 19.41 -1.51 -0.35
N ARG A 333 20.07 -2.20 0.59
CA ARG A 333 20.18 -3.67 0.57
C ARG A 333 18.85 -4.36 0.75
N GLN A 334 18.04 -3.89 1.70
CA GLN A 334 16.69 -4.42 1.95
C GLN A 334 15.80 -4.25 0.72
N ALA A 335 15.84 -3.08 0.08
CA ALA A 335 15.07 -2.81 -1.14
C ALA A 335 15.47 -3.72 -2.31
N ALA A 336 16.73 -4.11 -2.40
CA ALA A 336 17.24 -5.05 -3.41
C ALA A 336 16.77 -6.50 -3.17
N SER A 337 16.39 -6.86 -1.94
CA SER A 337 15.88 -8.20 -1.60
C SER A 337 14.37 -8.39 -1.87
N TRP A 338 13.63 -7.32 -2.15
CA TRP A 338 12.21 -7.44 -2.39
C TRP A 338 11.91 -8.06 -3.75
N PRO A 339 10.77 -8.78 -3.88
CA PRO A 339 10.38 -9.36 -5.14
C PRO A 339 10.22 -8.28 -6.23
N THR A 340 10.60 -8.63 -7.43
CA THR A 340 10.38 -7.82 -8.63
C THR A 340 8.94 -7.96 -9.14
N GLU A 341 8.55 -7.14 -10.10
CA GLU A 341 7.26 -7.30 -10.78
C GLU A 341 7.21 -8.65 -11.51
N ASP A 342 8.31 -9.08 -12.12
CA ASP A 342 8.42 -10.38 -12.78
C ASP A 342 8.27 -11.55 -11.81
N ASP A 343 8.85 -11.49 -10.62
CA ASP A 343 8.67 -12.50 -9.56
C ASP A 343 7.21 -12.57 -9.12
N THR A 344 6.55 -11.42 -8.98
CA THR A 344 5.14 -11.35 -8.63
C THR A 344 4.26 -11.99 -9.71
N VAL A 345 4.52 -11.70 -10.99
CA VAL A 345 3.79 -12.30 -12.11
C VAL A 345 4.02 -13.81 -12.18
N ALA A 346 5.27 -14.25 -12.02
CA ALA A 346 5.62 -15.68 -12.02
C ALA A 346 4.90 -16.44 -10.90
N GLN A 347 4.89 -15.89 -9.69
CA GLN A 347 4.18 -16.48 -8.55
C GLN A 347 2.67 -16.61 -8.83
N VAL A 348 2.05 -15.57 -9.39
CA VAL A 348 0.62 -15.60 -9.71
C VAL A 348 0.32 -16.60 -10.82
N LEU A 349 1.17 -16.70 -11.86
CA LEU A 349 1.03 -17.70 -12.91
C LEU A 349 1.12 -19.13 -12.39
N CYS A 350 2.07 -19.43 -11.51
CA CYS A 350 2.15 -20.75 -10.87
C CYS A 350 0.84 -21.12 -10.17
N VAL A 351 0.21 -20.16 -9.47
CA VAL A 351 -1.08 -20.39 -8.81
C VAL A 351 -2.19 -20.64 -9.85
N TYR A 352 -2.20 -19.91 -10.96
CA TYR A 352 -3.19 -20.14 -12.02
C TYR A 352 -3.03 -21.51 -12.67
N ASP A 353 -1.80 -21.90 -12.96
CA ASP A 353 -1.50 -23.21 -13.56
C ASP A 353 -1.94 -24.37 -12.63
N GLU A 354 -1.68 -24.25 -11.32
CA GLU A 354 -2.17 -25.22 -10.33
C GLU A 354 -3.70 -25.38 -10.32
N LEU A 355 -4.44 -24.28 -10.58
CA LEU A 355 -5.90 -24.26 -10.52
C LEU A 355 -6.58 -24.70 -11.83
N VAL A 356 -5.89 -24.58 -12.95
CA VAL A 356 -6.45 -24.88 -14.31
C VAL A 356 -6.04 -26.26 -14.80
N GLN A 357 -4.97 -26.86 -14.25
CA GLN A 357 -4.61 -28.24 -14.61
C GLN A 357 -5.74 -29.20 -14.23
N PRO A 358 -6.18 -30.08 -15.15
CA PRO A 358 -7.14 -31.13 -14.80
C PRO A 358 -6.50 -32.04 -13.74
N ARG A 359 -7.16 -32.18 -12.61
CA ARG A 359 -6.79 -33.17 -11.58
C ARG A 359 -7.08 -34.58 -12.04
#